data_57f27a3e9ac196c1d3876fefc46b7036
#
_entry.id   57f27a3e9ac196c1d3876fefc46b7036
#
_cell.length_a   1.000
_cell.length_b   1.000
_cell.length_c   1.000
_cell.angle_alpha   90.00
_cell.angle_beta   90.00
_cell.angle_gamma   90.00
#
_symmetry.space_group_name_H-M   'P 1'
#
loop_
_entity.id
_entity.type
_entity.pdbx_description
1 polymer ?
#
loop_
_entity_poly.entity_id
_entity_poly.type
_entity_poly.pdbx_seq_one_letter_code
_entity_poly.pdbx_strand_id
1 'polypeptide(L)'
;RIAPHDQRVAAVDARIAVQHHHAHAASVMAEHGLPGPAIAAVFDGIGYGTDGKLWGGEFLLARYDSFERLAALAYLPLPGGEAAIREPWRMALMQLHRLYGDGVMDRLPRGVSFDGLPALDVLSLVRRGINAPHASSMGRLFDAVAFLLGCGSQASYEAEAAVALEALALEARDASRSYAFAADGEGFMTIDPSPLISGI
;
A
#
# COMPACT_ATOMS: atom_id res chain seq x y z
N ARG A 1 -0.99 17.94 5.50
CA ARG A 1 -0.95 19.15 6.35
C ARG A 1 -0.08 18.85 7.56
N ILE A 2 1.07 19.49 7.66
CA ILE A 2 1.87 19.50 8.90
C ILE A 2 0.98 20.15 9.97
N ALA A 3 0.85 19.49 11.13
CA ALA A 3 0.06 20.02 12.24
C ALA A 3 0.54 21.44 12.60
N PRO A 4 -0.35 22.45 12.75
CA PRO A 4 0.01 23.85 12.89
C PRO A 4 0.68 24.21 14.22
N HIS A 5 1.01 23.27 15.12
CA HIS A 5 1.39 23.54 16.50
C HIS A 5 2.74 22.98 16.98
N ASP A 6 3.66 22.59 16.10
CA ASP A 6 5.01 22.31 16.58
C ASP A 6 5.75 23.65 16.84
N GLN A 7 5.77 24.09 18.09
CA GLN A 7 6.40 25.33 18.53
C GLN A 7 7.91 25.38 18.21
N ARG A 8 8.55 24.23 17.95
CA ARG A 8 9.97 24.15 17.56
C ARG A 8 10.23 24.65 16.14
N VAL A 9 9.19 24.83 15.33
CA VAL A 9 9.28 25.32 13.94
C VAL A 9 8.95 26.82 13.81
N ALA A 10 8.63 27.51 14.91
CA ALA A 10 8.23 28.91 14.91
C ALA A 10 9.34 29.91 14.54
N ALA A 11 10.62 29.47 14.48
CA ALA A 11 11.76 30.28 14.17
C ALA A 11 12.31 30.16 12.73
N VAL A 12 11.52 29.52 11.82
CA VAL A 12 11.94 29.30 10.43
C VAL A 12 11.26 30.31 9.52
N ASP A 13 12.07 31.10 8.78
CA ASP A 13 11.61 32.18 7.91
C ASP A 13 10.80 31.71 6.69
N ALA A 14 10.96 30.45 6.28
CA ALA A 14 10.19 29.83 5.19
C ALA A 14 9.91 28.35 5.46
N ARG A 15 8.70 27.89 5.12
CA ARG A 15 8.30 26.47 5.14
C ARG A 15 8.02 26.02 3.72
N ILE A 16 8.76 25.03 3.26
CA ILE A 16 8.56 24.40 1.95
C ILE A 16 7.98 23.02 2.18
N ALA A 17 6.75 22.79 1.71
CA ALA A 17 6.13 21.47 1.73
C ALA A 17 6.61 20.66 0.53
N VAL A 18 7.15 19.48 0.77
CA VAL A 18 7.61 18.53 -0.25
C VAL A 18 6.69 17.31 -0.24
N GLN A 19 6.38 16.77 -1.41
CA GLN A 19 5.62 15.53 -1.50
C GLN A 19 6.47 14.36 -0.95
N HIS A 20 5.87 13.54 -0.08
CA HIS A 20 6.55 12.52 0.71
C HIS A 20 7.38 11.53 -0.13
N HIS A 21 6.76 10.93 -1.16
CA HIS A 21 7.42 9.95 -2.03
C HIS A 21 8.47 10.58 -2.95
N HIS A 22 8.27 11.86 -3.33
CA HIS A 22 9.30 12.62 -4.04
C HIS A 22 10.52 12.87 -3.14
N ALA A 23 10.32 13.14 -1.85
CA ALA A 23 11.42 13.29 -0.90
C ALA A 23 12.23 11.99 -0.76
N HIS A 24 11.56 10.81 -0.71
CA HIS A 24 12.25 9.51 -0.75
C HIS A 24 13.09 9.35 -2.01
N ALA A 25 12.52 9.60 -3.19
CA ALA A 25 13.24 9.51 -4.45
C ALA A 25 14.46 10.45 -4.51
N ALA A 26 14.26 11.72 -4.14
CA ALA A 26 15.32 12.72 -4.15
C ALA A 26 16.46 12.41 -3.15
N SER A 27 16.15 11.82 -1.98
CA SER A 27 17.15 11.42 -1.00
C SER A 27 18.08 10.33 -1.54
N VAL A 28 17.51 9.29 -2.18
CA VAL A 28 18.28 8.20 -2.82
C VAL A 28 19.10 8.74 -4.00
N MET A 29 18.52 9.62 -4.82
CA MET A 29 19.26 10.27 -5.91
C MET A 29 20.47 11.07 -5.37
N ALA A 30 20.29 11.80 -4.27
CA ALA A 30 21.37 12.58 -3.65
C ALA A 30 22.46 11.67 -3.05
N GLU A 31 22.07 10.60 -2.34
CA GLU A 31 22.99 9.62 -1.76
C GLU A 31 23.92 8.99 -2.81
N HIS A 32 23.36 8.69 -3.98
CA HIS A 32 24.10 8.04 -5.08
C HIS A 32 24.66 9.04 -6.11
N GLY A 33 24.52 10.34 -5.90
CA GLY A 33 25.01 11.38 -6.82
C GLY A 33 24.39 11.33 -8.22
N LEU A 34 23.13 10.87 -8.34
CA LEU A 34 22.46 10.76 -9.63
C LEU A 34 22.02 12.15 -10.11
N PRO A 35 22.38 12.59 -11.33
CA PRO A 35 22.04 13.93 -11.81
C PRO A 35 20.54 14.09 -12.12
N GLY A 36 19.82 12.98 -12.33
CA GLY A 36 18.42 12.95 -12.78
C GLY A 36 18.23 13.30 -14.28
N PRO A 37 17.00 13.18 -14.81
CA PRO A 37 15.86 12.54 -14.17
C PRO A 37 16.06 11.03 -13.95
N ALA A 38 15.42 10.46 -12.93
CA ALA A 38 15.46 9.03 -12.63
C ALA A 38 14.02 8.48 -12.52
N ILE A 39 13.83 7.23 -12.95
CA ILE A 39 12.60 6.49 -12.63
C ILE A 39 12.78 5.92 -11.24
N ALA A 40 11.92 6.34 -10.30
CA ALA A 40 11.92 5.89 -8.92
C ALA A 40 10.69 5.00 -8.67
N ALA A 41 10.90 3.75 -8.26
CA ALA A 41 9.88 2.93 -7.63
C ALA A 41 9.91 3.22 -6.12
N VAL A 42 8.89 3.88 -5.61
CA VAL A 42 8.82 4.31 -4.21
C VAL A 42 7.74 3.51 -3.51
N PHE A 43 8.18 2.58 -2.65
CA PHE A 43 7.31 1.69 -1.90
C PHE A 43 7.32 2.07 -0.43
N ASP A 44 6.14 2.33 0.10
CA ASP A 44 5.95 2.86 1.44
C ASP A 44 4.67 2.30 2.09
N GLY A 45 4.58 2.48 3.39
CA GLY A 45 3.37 2.18 4.14
C GLY A 45 2.23 3.13 3.78
N ILE A 46 2.39 4.42 4.04
CA ILE A 46 1.40 5.45 3.73
C ILE A 46 2.07 6.83 3.69
N GLY A 47 1.80 7.58 2.61
CA GLY A 47 2.10 9.00 2.51
C GLY A 47 0.97 9.79 1.85
N TYR A 48 0.91 11.10 2.07
CA TYR A 48 -0.11 11.94 1.42
C TYR A 48 0.21 12.15 -0.06
N GLY A 49 -0.77 11.81 -0.91
CA GLY A 49 -0.73 12.09 -2.33
C GLY A 49 -1.17 13.51 -2.68
N THR A 50 -0.75 13.98 -3.85
CA THR A 50 -1.18 15.28 -4.39
C THR A 50 -2.64 15.26 -4.89
N ASP A 51 -3.19 14.08 -5.08
CA ASP A 51 -4.59 13.83 -5.48
C ASP A 51 -5.56 13.70 -4.29
N GLY A 52 -5.07 13.97 -3.06
CA GLY A 52 -5.86 13.87 -1.83
C GLY A 52 -6.09 12.46 -1.33
N LYS A 53 -5.45 11.45 -1.94
CA LYS A 53 -5.49 10.05 -1.52
C LYS A 53 -4.20 9.67 -0.79
N LEU A 54 -4.15 8.45 -0.28
CA LEU A 54 -2.97 7.90 0.37
C LEU A 54 -2.14 7.13 -0.66
N TRP A 55 -0.86 7.46 -0.76
CA TRP A 55 0.10 6.81 -1.64
C TRP A 55 0.99 5.84 -0.88
N GLY A 56 1.71 4.98 -1.61
CA GLY A 56 2.70 4.06 -1.03
C GLY A 56 3.15 2.96 -1.98
N GLY A 57 2.74 3.02 -3.26
CA GLY A 57 3.20 2.10 -4.30
C GLY A 57 3.31 2.84 -5.62
N GLU A 58 4.28 3.78 -5.69
CA GLU A 58 4.35 4.80 -6.73
C GLU A 58 5.54 4.59 -7.66
N PHE A 59 5.36 4.94 -8.92
CA PHE A 59 6.43 5.05 -9.89
C PHE A 59 6.51 6.50 -10.37
N LEU A 60 7.63 7.14 -10.10
CA LEU A 60 7.85 8.55 -10.36
C LEU A 60 8.98 8.75 -11.36
N LEU A 61 8.82 9.66 -12.32
CA LEU A 61 9.94 10.28 -13.00
C LEU A 61 10.40 11.45 -12.13
N ALA A 62 11.45 11.22 -11.35
CA ALA A 62 11.91 12.16 -10.33
C ALA A 62 13.07 13.03 -10.82
N ARG A 63 13.04 14.30 -10.47
CA ARG A 63 14.14 15.29 -10.47
C ARG A 63 14.29 15.81 -9.05
N TYR A 64 15.32 16.59 -8.78
CA TYR A 64 15.51 17.16 -7.44
C TYR A 64 14.43 18.19 -7.06
N ASP A 65 13.90 18.91 -8.03
CA ASP A 65 12.94 20.00 -7.85
C ASP A 65 11.51 19.67 -8.26
N SER A 66 11.31 18.53 -8.91
CA SER A 66 10.01 18.17 -9.52
C SER A 66 9.87 16.67 -9.71
N PHE A 67 8.64 16.22 -9.91
CA PHE A 67 8.36 14.84 -10.29
C PHE A 67 7.10 14.74 -11.16
N GLU A 68 7.04 13.67 -11.94
CA GLU A 68 5.85 13.24 -12.65
C GLU A 68 5.46 11.84 -12.16
N ARG A 69 4.19 11.63 -11.86
CA ARG A 69 3.67 10.34 -11.43
C ARG A 69 3.33 9.50 -12.66
N LEU A 70 4.11 8.46 -12.93
CA LEU A 70 3.98 7.60 -14.12
C LEU A 70 2.99 6.46 -13.89
N ALA A 71 3.06 5.84 -12.69
CA ALA A 71 2.20 4.72 -12.34
C ALA A 71 2.01 4.63 -10.82
N ALA A 72 0.98 3.88 -10.42
CA ALA A 72 0.79 3.49 -9.02
C ALA A 72 0.08 2.14 -8.94
N LEU A 73 0.18 1.51 -7.77
CA LEU A 73 -0.72 0.41 -7.43
C LEU A 73 -2.18 0.87 -7.49
N ALA A 74 -3.04 -0.03 -7.90
CA ALA A 74 -4.47 0.20 -7.89
C ALA A 74 -4.97 0.57 -6.50
N TYR A 75 -5.74 1.65 -6.41
CA TYR A 75 -6.32 2.10 -5.16
C TYR A 75 -7.28 1.07 -4.57
N LEU A 76 -7.14 0.83 -3.27
CA LEU A 76 -8.10 0.08 -2.47
C LEU A 76 -8.57 0.90 -1.27
N PRO A 77 -9.80 0.67 -0.80
CA PRO A 77 -10.24 1.22 0.48
C PRO A 77 -9.34 0.72 1.63
N LEU A 78 -9.08 1.60 2.59
CA LEU A 78 -8.38 1.32 3.84
C LEU A 78 -9.42 1.30 4.97
N PRO A 79 -10.10 0.16 5.22
CA PRO A 79 -11.28 0.14 6.10
C PRO A 79 -10.91 0.34 7.57
N GLY A 80 -11.44 1.41 8.16
CA GLY A 80 -11.13 1.84 9.51
C GLY A 80 -9.86 2.69 9.62
N GLY A 81 -9.26 3.12 8.50
CA GLY A 81 -8.04 3.92 8.51
C GLY A 81 -6.90 3.18 9.21
N GLU A 82 -6.42 3.68 10.36
CA GLU A 82 -5.36 3.04 11.14
C GLU A 82 -5.65 1.60 11.58
N ALA A 83 -6.93 1.21 11.73
CA ALA A 83 -7.27 -0.17 12.07
C ALA A 83 -6.80 -1.14 10.98
N ALA A 84 -6.84 -0.74 9.70
CA ALA A 84 -6.35 -1.58 8.61
C ALA A 84 -4.83 -1.77 8.61
N ILE A 85 -4.07 -0.91 9.32
CA ILE A 85 -2.62 -1.07 9.52
C ILE A 85 -2.35 -2.11 10.60
N ARG A 86 -3.14 -2.12 11.67
CA ARG A 86 -3.00 -3.06 12.78
C ARG A 86 -3.67 -4.42 12.54
N GLU A 87 -4.56 -4.48 11.57
CA GLU A 87 -5.39 -5.65 11.27
C GLU A 87 -5.24 -6.07 9.80
N PRO A 88 -4.13 -6.76 9.42
CA PRO A 88 -3.80 -7.19 8.06
C PRO A 88 -4.95 -7.86 7.31
N TRP A 89 -5.81 -8.61 8.02
CA TRP A 89 -6.98 -9.26 7.46
C TRP A 89 -7.94 -8.31 6.73
N ARG A 90 -8.00 -7.04 7.15
CA ARG A 90 -8.85 -6.03 6.49
C ARG A 90 -8.39 -5.78 5.06
N MET A 91 -7.08 -5.72 4.86
CA MET A 91 -6.52 -5.51 3.53
C MET A 91 -6.63 -6.76 2.66
N ALA A 92 -6.48 -7.96 3.24
CA ALA A 92 -6.78 -9.21 2.55
C ALA A 92 -8.24 -9.28 2.10
N LEU A 93 -9.17 -8.90 2.97
CA LEU A 93 -10.59 -8.80 2.62
C LEU A 93 -10.83 -7.84 1.45
N MET A 94 -10.15 -6.70 1.41
CA MET A 94 -10.29 -5.74 0.30
C MET A 94 -9.72 -6.28 -1.02
N GLN A 95 -8.59 -6.98 -0.99
CA GLN A 95 -8.02 -7.62 -2.17
C GLN A 95 -8.97 -8.71 -2.72
N LEU A 96 -9.47 -9.56 -1.83
CA LEU A 96 -10.43 -10.61 -2.22
C LEU A 96 -11.79 -10.02 -2.68
N HIS A 97 -12.25 -8.94 -2.04
CA HIS A 97 -13.46 -8.23 -2.49
C HIS A 97 -13.28 -7.59 -3.87
N ARG A 98 -12.09 -7.10 -4.20
CA ARG A 98 -11.76 -6.63 -5.54
C ARG A 98 -11.89 -7.75 -6.59
N LEU A 99 -11.45 -8.97 -6.25
CA LEU A 99 -11.51 -10.14 -7.14
C LEU A 99 -12.92 -10.70 -7.30
N TYR A 100 -13.66 -10.82 -6.19
CA TYR A 100 -14.88 -11.62 -6.14
C TYR A 100 -16.16 -10.80 -5.93
N GLY A 101 -16.01 -9.49 -5.72
CA GLY A 101 -17.12 -8.58 -5.42
C GLY A 101 -17.87 -8.99 -4.15
N ASP A 102 -19.18 -8.81 -4.16
CA ASP A 102 -20.04 -9.10 -3.01
C ASP A 102 -20.08 -10.59 -2.63
N GLY A 103 -19.71 -11.48 -3.54
CA GLY A 103 -19.59 -12.92 -3.30
C GLY A 103 -18.29 -13.35 -2.64
N VAL A 104 -17.50 -12.44 -2.10
CA VAL A 104 -16.16 -12.73 -1.52
C VAL A 104 -16.20 -13.80 -0.44
N MET A 105 -17.22 -13.78 0.44
CA MET A 105 -17.32 -14.73 1.56
C MET A 105 -17.61 -16.16 1.11
N ASP A 106 -18.16 -16.36 -0.09
CA ASP A 106 -18.45 -17.67 -0.67
C ASP A 106 -17.30 -18.22 -1.53
N ARG A 107 -16.24 -17.42 -1.73
CA ARG A 107 -15.13 -17.72 -2.68
C ARG A 107 -13.76 -17.56 -2.04
N LEU A 108 -13.65 -17.80 -0.74
CA LEU A 108 -12.38 -17.68 -0.04
C LEU A 108 -11.37 -18.72 -0.56
N PRO A 109 -10.09 -18.34 -0.71
CA PRO A 109 -9.03 -19.29 -1.02
C PRO A 109 -8.94 -20.39 0.05
N ARG A 110 -8.43 -21.57 -0.34
CA ARG A 110 -8.30 -22.69 0.58
C ARG A 110 -7.39 -22.33 1.76
N GLY A 111 -7.89 -22.51 2.97
CA GLY A 111 -7.16 -22.23 4.21
C GLY A 111 -7.31 -20.78 4.70
N VAL A 112 -7.93 -19.90 3.93
CA VAL A 112 -8.25 -18.54 4.37
C VAL A 112 -9.61 -18.55 5.07
N SER A 113 -9.67 -18.01 6.27
CA SER A 113 -10.91 -17.82 7.04
C SER A 113 -10.95 -16.43 7.67
N PHE A 114 -12.15 -15.88 7.76
CA PHE A 114 -12.47 -14.68 8.52
C PHE A 114 -13.33 -15.00 9.76
N ASP A 115 -13.33 -16.25 10.22
CA ASP A 115 -14.08 -16.66 11.40
C ASP A 115 -13.65 -15.89 12.64
N GLY A 116 -14.63 -15.38 13.38
CA GLY A 116 -14.38 -14.51 14.53
C GLY A 116 -13.98 -13.06 14.20
N LEU A 117 -13.83 -12.71 12.92
CA LEU A 117 -13.54 -11.36 12.46
C LEU A 117 -14.80 -10.68 11.90
N PRO A 118 -15.02 -9.37 12.14
CA PRO A 118 -16.24 -8.68 11.69
C PRO A 118 -16.18 -8.31 10.19
N ALA A 119 -15.92 -9.30 9.31
CA ALA A 119 -15.68 -9.07 7.89
C ALA A 119 -16.91 -8.45 7.18
N LEU A 120 -18.13 -8.92 7.47
CA LEU A 120 -19.34 -8.37 6.87
C LEU A 120 -19.62 -6.93 7.29
N ASP A 121 -19.31 -6.58 8.55
CA ASP A 121 -19.43 -5.20 9.04
C ASP A 121 -18.44 -4.29 8.31
N VAL A 122 -17.21 -4.76 8.13
CA VAL A 122 -16.17 -4.03 7.39
C VAL A 122 -16.59 -3.81 5.93
N LEU A 123 -17.12 -4.82 5.25
CA LEU A 123 -17.67 -4.66 3.89
C LEU A 123 -18.82 -3.64 3.87
N SER A 124 -19.70 -3.66 4.88
CA SER A 124 -20.77 -2.68 4.99
C SER A 124 -20.26 -1.25 5.16
N LEU A 125 -19.23 -1.02 6.00
CA LEU A 125 -18.59 0.28 6.17
C LEU A 125 -17.98 0.79 4.86
N VAL A 126 -17.29 -0.07 4.13
CA VAL A 126 -16.66 0.25 2.84
C VAL A 126 -17.72 0.65 1.80
N ARG A 127 -18.79 -0.12 1.65
CA ARG A 127 -19.90 0.22 0.75
C ARG A 127 -20.54 1.58 1.05
N ARG A 128 -20.56 1.96 2.31
CA ARG A 128 -21.11 3.24 2.78
C ARG A 128 -20.08 4.38 2.73
N GLY A 129 -18.83 4.11 2.35
CA GLY A 129 -17.74 5.08 2.34
C GLY A 129 -17.37 5.61 3.73
N ILE A 130 -17.64 4.84 4.81
CA ILE A 130 -17.41 5.27 6.18
C ILE A 130 -15.99 4.88 6.60
N ASN A 131 -15.16 5.88 6.92
CA ASN A 131 -13.77 5.71 7.39
C ASN A 131 -12.98 4.69 6.55
N ALA A 132 -13.06 4.84 5.24
CA ALA A 132 -12.40 3.96 4.27
C ALA A 132 -11.67 4.80 3.19
N PRO A 133 -10.64 5.60 3.55
CA PRO A 133 -9.86 6.34 2.57
C PRO A 133 -9.19 5.38 1.59
N HIS A 134 -8.95 5.84 0.36
CA HIS A 134 -8.30 5.02 -0.66
C HIS A 134 -6.78 5.13 -0.58
N ALA A 135 -6.09 3.99 -0.70
CA ALA A 135 -4.64 3.91 -0.68
C ALA A 135 -4.09 3.06 -1.83
N SER A 136 -2.97 3.48 -2.43
CA SER A 136 -2.15 2.72 -3.39
C SER A 136 -0.92 2.09 -2.71
N SER A 137 -1.06 1.68 -1.46
CA SER A 137 0.03 1.31 -0.56
C SER A 137 0.60 -0.08 -0.85
N MET A 138 1.92 -0.16 -1.04
CA MET A 138 2.66 -1.42 -1.10
C MET A 138 2.69 -2.11 0.27
N GLY A 139 2.84 -1.36 1.36
CA GLY A 139 2.80 -1.92 2.72
C GLY A 139 1.47 -2.63 3.00
N ARG A 140 0.37 -2.07 2.54
CA ARG A 140 -0.97 -2.69 2.67
C ARG A 140 -1.14 -3.91 1.77
N LEU A 141 -0.45 -3.97 0.64
CA LEU A 141 -0.39 -5.19 -0.17
C LEU A 141 0.37 -6.30 0.56
N PHE A 142 1.50 -5.97 1.20
CA PHE A 142 2.24 -6.93 2.03
C PHE A 142 1.40 -7.45 3.19
N ASP A 143 0.66 -6.59 3.89
CA ASP A 143 -0.26 -7.00 4.95
C ASP A 143 -1.31 -8.00 4.45
N ALA A 144 -1.90 -7.72 3.29
CA ALA A 144 -2.89 -8.61 2.68
C ALA A 144 -2.28 -9.98 2.35
N VAL A 145 -1.13 -10.01 1.70
CA VAL A 145 -0.44 -11.26 1.32
C VAL A 145 -0.01 -12.03 2.56
N ALA A 146 0.54 -11.37 3.58
CA ALA A 146 0.93 -11.99 4.84
C ALA A 146 -0.24 -12.72 5.52
N PHE A 147 -1.42 -12.06 5.61
CA PHE A 147 -2.62 -12.71 6.14
C PHE A 147 -3.06 -13.91 5.29
N LEU A 148 -3.07 -13.78 3.96
CA LEU A 148 -3.45 -14.88 3.06
C LEU A 148 -2.53 -16.09 3.19
N LEU A 149 -1.26 -15.87 3.54
CA LEU A 149 -0.26 -16.92 3.79
C LEU A 149 -0.21 -17.37 5.27
N GLY A 150 -1.11 -16.90 6.13
CA GLY A 150 -1.25 -17.36 7.51
C GLY A 150 -0.30 -16.70 8.52
N CYS A 151 0.31 -15.54 8.19
CA CYS A 151 1.22 -14.82 9.11
C CYS A 151 0.51 -14.10 10.28
N GLY A 152 -0.81 -14.23 10.39
CA GLY A 152 -1.58 -13.65 11.50
C GLY A 152 -2.55 -12.54 11.08
N SER A 153 -3.52 -12.27 11.93
CA SER A 153 -4.59 -11.28 11.69
C SER A 153 -4.38 -9.94 12.37
N GLN A 154 -3.40 -9.85 13.28
CA GLN A 154 -3.09 -8.67 14.09
C GLN A 154 -1.62 -8.35 13.99
N ALA A 155 -1.28 -7.07 13.88
CA ALA A 155 0.09 -6.57 13.95
C ALA A 155 0.26 -5.76 15.25
N SER A 156 1.27 -6.09 16.04
CA SER A 156 1.59 -5.46 17.33
C SER A 156 2.58 -4.29 17.19
N TYR A 157 3.32 -4.26 16.08
CA TYR A 157 4.25 -3.18 15.73
C TYR A 157 4.21 -2.91 14.22
N GLU A 158 4.81 -1.80 13.81
CA GLU A 158 4.87 -1.37 12.41
C GLU A 158 5.64 -2.37 11.55
N ALA A 159 5.09 -2.71 10.38
CA ALA A 159 5.66 -3.65 9.39
C ALA A 159 5.78 -5.11 9.86
N GLU A 160 5.18 -5.53 10.98
CA GLU A 160 5.24 -6.92 11.47
C GLU A 160 4.85 -7.94 10.39
N ALA A 161 3.76 -7.68 9.68
CA ALA A 161 3.30 -8.56 8.61
C ALA A 161 4.32 -8.66 7.45
N ALA A 162 4.96 -7.55 7.09
CA ALA A 162 6.00 -7.54 6.06
C ALA A 162 7.26 -8.31 6.49
N VAL A 163 7.67 -8.17 7.75
CA VAL A 163 8.80 -8.92 8.34
C VAL A 163 8.51 -10.41 8.37
N ALA A 164 7.29 -10.80 8.76
CA ALA A 164 6.87 -12.21 8.74
C ALA A 164 6.88 -12.78 7.31
N LEU A 165 6.42 -12.00 6.33
CA LEU A 165 6.45 -12.38 4.91
C LEU A 165 7.87 -12.53 4.39
N GLU A 166 8.79 -11.64 4.76
CA GLU A 166 10.22 -11.74 4.44
C GLU A 166 10.82 -13.04 5.01
N ALA A 167 10.53 -13.37 6.28
CA ALA A 167 10.99 -14.61 6.90
C ALA A 167 10.52 -15.85 6.13
N LEU A 168 9.23 -15.90 5.72
CA LEU A 168 8.72 -16.97 4.89
C LEU A 168 9.43 -17.05 3.53
N ALA A 169 9.71 -15.91 2.91
CA ALA A 169 10.40 -15.85 1.63
C ALA A 169 11.85 -16.39 1.73
N LEU A 170 12.54 -16.13 2.84
CA LEU A 170 13.90 -16.64 3.10
C LEU A 170 13.92 -18.17 3.31
N GLU A 171 12.83 -18.74 3.84
CA GLU A 171 12.68 -20.18 4.01
C GLU A 171 12.31 -20.90 2.70
N ALA A 172 11.74 -20.19 1.74
CA ALA A 172 11.33 -20.73 0.45
C ALA A 172 12.56 -21.09 -0.40
N ARG A 173 12.77 -22.37 -0.63
CA ARG A 173 13.95 -22.88 -1.38
C ARG A 173 13.77 -22.88 -2.89
N ASP A 174 12.54 -22.73 -3.37
CA ASP A 174 12.23 -22.73 -4.80
C ASP A 174 11.27 -21.58 -5.12
N ALA A 175 11.82 -20.54 -5.75
CA ALA A 175 11.09 -19.37 -6.21
C ALA A 175 10.75 -19.46 -7.71
N SER A 176 10.44 -20.65 -8.22
CA SER A 176 10.18 -20.89 -9.65
C SER A 176 8.87 -20.28 -10.17
N ARG A 177 7.97 -19.86 -9.28
CA ARG A 177 6.69 -19.25 -9.69
C ARG A 177 6.83 -17.74 -9.89
N SER A 178 6.38 -17.26 -11.03
CA SER A 178 6.18 -15.84 -11.30
C SER A 178 4.69 -15.53 -11.28
N TYR A 179 4.34 -14.36 -10.74
CA TYR A 179 2.97 -13.85 -10.73
C TYR A 179 2.88 -12.65 -11.65
N ALA A 180 1.83 -12.60 -12.45
CA ALA A 180 1.58 -11.46 -13.32
C ALA A 180 0.98 -10.30 -12.52
N PHE A 181 1.28 -9.08 -12.99
CA PHE A 181 0.52 -7.88 -12.65
C PHE A 181 -0.22 -7.43 -13.90
N ALA A 182 -1.45 -6.99 -13.74
CA ALA A 182 -2.14 -6.28 -14.80
C ALA A 182 -1.74 -4.80 -14.74
N ALA A 183 -1.44 -4.21 -15.90
CA ALA A 183 -1.19 -2.77 -16.02
C ALA A 183 -2.15 -2.21 -17.05
N ASP A 184 -2.84 -1.12 -16.73
CA ASP A 184 -3.83 -0.47 -17.56
C ASP A 184 -3.66 1.05 -17.52
N GLY A 185 -3.95 1.71 -18.63
CA GLY A 185 -3.95 3.16 -18.79
C GLY A 185 -3.02 3.67 -19.89
N GLU A 186 -3.44 4.75 -20.54
CA GLU A 186 -2.61 5.56 -21.42
C GLU A 186 -2.08 6.78 -20.63
N GLY A 187 -0.77 6.96 -20.62
CA GLY A 187 -0.11 8.01 -19.82
C GLY A 187 0.15 7.57 -18.40
N PHE A 188 -0.80 7.76 -17.47
CA PHE A 188 -0.70 7.24 -16.12
C PHE A 188 -1.15 5.77 -16.06
N MET A 189 -0.28 4.88 -15.58
CA MET A 189 -0.59 3.46 -15.49
C MET A 189 -1.08 3.05 -14.08
N THR A 190 -2.12 2.23 -14.03
CA THR A 190 -2.55 1.57 -12.80
C THR A 190 -2.08 0.12 -12.80
N ILE A 191 -1.33 -0.27 -11.77
CA ILE A 191 -0.82 -1.62 -11.59
C ILE A 191 -1.75 -2.38 -10.66
N ASP A 192 -2.42 -3.40 -11.20
CA ASP A 192 -3.37 -4.22 -10.46
C ASP A 192 -2.70 -5.51 -9.96
N PRO A 193 -2.61 -5.73 -8.64
CA PRO A 193 -2.07 -6.95 -8.05
C PRO A 193 -3.07 -8.12 -8.03
N SER A 194 -4.28 -7.98 -8.57
CA SER A 194 -5.31 -9.03 -8.57
C SER A 194 -4.82 -10.37 -9.13
N PRO A 195 -4.03 -10.44 -10.23
CA PRO A 195 -3.50 -11.70 -10.71
C PRO A 195 -2.55 -12.39 -9.72
N LEU A 196 -1.75 -11.61 -8.98
CA LEU A 196 -0.91 -12.14 -7.91
C LEU A 196 -1.77 -12.72 -6.79
N ILE A 197 -2.78 -11.98 -6.32
CA ILE A 197 -3.68 -12.43 -5.25
C ILE A 197 -4.45 -13.70 -5.65
N SER A 198 -4.87 -13.80 -6.91
CA SER A 198 -5.57 -14.99 -7.40
C SER A 198 -4.68 -16.23 -7.54
N GLY A 199 -3.37 -16.05 -7.54
CA GLY A 199 -2.38 -17.14 -7.64
C GLY A 199 -1.94 -17.71 -6.29
N ILE A 200 -2.31 -17.06 -5.18
CA ILE A 200 -2.09 -17.53 -3.81
C ILE A 200 -3.15 -18.55 -3.43
#